data_337d3b73d29df363f05826e6608b772b
#
_entry.id   337d3b73d29df363f05826e6608b772b
#
_cell.length_a   1.000
_cell.length_b   1.000
_cell.length_c   1.000
_cell.angle_alpha   90.00
_cell.angle_beta   90.00
_cell.angle_gamma   90.00
#
_symmetry.space_group_name_H-M   'P 1'
#
loop_
_entity.id
_entity.type
_entity.pdbx_description
1 polymer ?
#
loop_
_entity_poly.entity_id
_entity_poly.type
_entity_poly.pdbx_seq_one_letter_code
_entity_poly.pdbx_strand_id
1 'polypeptide(L)'
;MKTLIYGGHVIDPANRVNSKLNLLVEDGRIVWIGTEMPDADRRIDATGKLVTPGFIDIHMHEDPVGEDGKIINDEKAIFQCMLRMGVTTVLGGQCGDNVYDPGDYLDLVERDGAPV
;
A
#
# COMPACT_ATOMS: atom_id res chain seq x y z
N MET A 1 -3.95 -14.87 -10.67
CA MET A 1 -2.60 -15.27 -10.17
C MET A 1 -2.64 -15.34 -8.67
N LYS A 2 -2.22 -16.50 -8.11
CA LYS A 2 -2.23 -16.76 -6.67
C LYS A 2 -0.85 -16.50 -6.06
N THR A 3 -0.80 -15.72 -4.98
CA THR A 3 0.42 -15.47 -4.20
C THR A 3 0.21 -15.94 -2.77
N LEU A 4 1.06 -16.85 -2.29
CA LEU A 4 1.08 -17.29 -0.89
C LEU A 4 2.16 -16.51 -0.13
N ILE A 5 1.75 -15.80 0.93
CA ILE A 5 2.65 -15.20 1.92
C ILE A 5 2.67 -16.13 3.12
N TYR A 6 3.84 -16.67 3.48
CA TYR A 6 3.94 -17.71 4.51
C TYR A 6 5.00 -17.44 5.56
N GLY A 7 4.87 -18.07 6.73
CA GLY A 7 5.84 -18.05 7.82
C GLY A 7 5.89 -16.77 8.63
N GLY A 8 5.09 -15.77 8.29
CA GLY A 8 5.05 -14.48 8.97
C GLY A 8 4.19 -14.49 10.23
N HIS A 9 4.36 -13.46 11.05
CA HIS A 9 3.47 -13.16 12.16
C HIS A 9 2.44 -12.12 11.69
N VAL A 10 1.20 -12.57 11.53
CA VAL A 10 0.11 -11.73 11.01
C VAL A 10 -0.51 -10.93 12.15
N ILE A 11 -0.60 -9.61 11.94
CA ILE A 11 -1.28 -8.68 12.86
C ILE A 11 -2.34 -7.94 12.06
N ASP A 12 -3.60 -8.20 12.37
CA ASP A 12 -4.75 -7.49 11.82
C ASP A 12 -5.70 -7.10 12.97
N PRO A 13 -5.58 -5.88 13.47
CA PRO A 13 -6.40 -5.42 14.61
C PRO A 13 -7.89 -5.41 14.31
N ALA A 14 -8.29 -5.12 13.08
CA ALA A 14 -9.70 -5.05 12.68
C ALA A 14 -10.39 -6.41 12.83
N ASN A 15 -9.68 -7.49 12.53
CA ASN A 15 -10.16 -8.87 12.64
C ASN A 15 -9.65 -9.58 13.90
N ARG A 16 -8.97 -8.87 14.81
CA ARG A 16 -8.38 -9.40 16.06
C ARG A 16 -7.41 -10.55 15.82
N VAL A 17 -6.67 -10.49 14.72
CA VAL A 17 -5.64 -11.48 14.38
C VAL A 17 -4.30 -11.01 14.93
N ASN A 18 -3.61 -11.90 15.67
CA ASN A 18 -2.24 -11.70 16.15
C ASN A 18 -1.60 -13.09 16.32
N SER A 19 -1.17 -13.70 15.23
CA SER A 19 -0.70 -15.09 15.21
C SER A 19 0.20 -15.37 14.02
N LYS A 20 0.95 -16.48 14.08
CA LYS A 20 1.66 -17.02 12.92
C LYS A 20 0.66 -17.68 11.97
N LEU A 21 0.43 -17.07 10.83
CA LEU A 21 -0.52 -17.52 9.81
C LEU A 21 0.08 -17.27 8.42
N ASN A 22 -0.49 -17.97 7.45
CA ASN A 22 -0.22 -17.79 6.03
C ASN A 22 -1.42 -17.13 5.37
N LEU A 23 -1.18 -16.37 4.31
CA LEU A 23 -2.22 -15.69 3.54
C LEU A 23 -2.12 -16.10 2.08
N LEU A 24 -3.26 -16.41 1.47
CA LEU A 24 -3.38 -16.58 0.02
C LEU A 24 -4.04 -15.33 -0.57
N VAL A 25 -3.34 -14.70 -1.49
CA VAL A 25 -3.84 -13.54 -2.25
C VAL A 25 -4.11 -13.98 -3.68
N GLU A 26 -5.30 -13.70 -4.19
CA GLU A 26 -5.69 -13.92 -5.57
C GLU A 26 -6.37 -12.66 -6.11
N ASP A 27 -5.91 -12.18 -7.27
CA ASP A 27 -6.46 -11.02 -7.96
C ASP A 27 -6.64 -9.78 -7.06
N GLY A 28 -5.57 -9.48 -6.27
CA GLY A 28 -5.52 -8.34 -5.38
C GLY A 28 -6.33 -8.49 -4.07
N ARG A 29 -6.90 -9.67 -3.80
CA ARG A 29 -7.70 -9.90 -2.59
C ARG A 29 -7.14 -11.05 -1.76
N ILE A 30 -7.20 -10.94 -0.44
CA ILE A 30 -6.94 -12.05 0.45
C ILE A 30 -8.14 -13.00 0.38
N VAL A 31 -7.93 -14.20 -0.14
CA VAL A 31 -8.98 -15.21 -0.31
C VAL A 31 -8.94 -16.29 0.75
N TRP A 32 -7.83 -16.39 1.49
CA TRP A 32 -7.70 -17.37 2.55
C TRP A 32 -6.63 -16.94 3.57
N ILE A 33 -6.85 -17.27 4.84
CA ILE A 33 -5.90 -17.12 5.95
C ILE A 33 -5.96 -18.38 6.80
N GLY A 34 -4.81 -18.97 7.14
CA GLY A 34 -4.74 -20.17 7.96
C GLY A 34 -3.31 -20.65 8.19
N THR A 35 -3.16 -21.87 8.65
CA THR A 35 -1.85 -22.48 8.96
C THR A 35 -1.32 -23.37 7.86
N GLU A 36 -2.18 -23.79 6.94
CA GLU A 36 -1.84 -24.66 5.83
C GLU A 36 -1.00 -23.93 4.78
N MET A 37 -0.49 -24.69 3.83
CA MET A 37 0.33 -24.20 2.72
C MET A 37 -0.37 -24.51 1.38
N PRO A 38 -1.44 -23.78 1.02
CA PRO A 38 -2.15 -24.00 -0.24
C PRO A 38 -1.25 -23.79 -1.46
N ASP A 39 -1.64 -24.38 -2.58
CA ASP A 39 -0.94 -24.18 -3.85
C ASP A 39 -1.05 -22.72 -4.32
N ALA A 40 0.07 -22.21 -4.83
CA ALA A 40 0.15 -20.85 -5.33
C ALA A 40 1.19 -20.73 -6.46
N ASP A 41 0.95 -19.79 -7.38
CA ASP A 41 1.84 -19.50 -8.50
C ASP A 41 3.13 -18.82 -8.04
N ARG A 42 3.03 -18.02 -6.96
CA ARG A 42 4.12 -17.29 -6.34
C ARG A 42 4.11 -17.50 -4.83
N ARG A 43 5.31 -17.56 -4.23
CA ARG A 43 5.47 -17.68 -2.78
C ARG A 43 6.38 -16.59 -2.25
N ILE A 44 5.98 -15.96 -1.12
CA ILE A 44 6.75 -14.94 -0.41
C ILE A 44 7.04 -15.48 1.00
N ASP A 45 8.30 -15.66 1.30
CA ASP A 45 8.73 -16.05 2.65
C ASP A 45 8.76 -14.81 3.56
N ALA A 46 7.88 -14.80 4.54
CA ALA A 46 7.78 -13.78 5.57
C ALA A 46 8.31 -14.26 6.94
N THR A 47 9.10 -15.33 6.97
CA THR A 47 9.66 -15.87 8.21
C THR A 47 10.44 -14.78 8.96
N GLY A 48 10.11 -14.59 10.25
CA GLY A 48 10.71 -13.56 11.10
C GLY A 48 10.21 -12.15 10.83
N LYS A 49 9.22 -11.96 9.97
CA LYS A 49 8.62 -10.66 9.64
C LYS A 49 7.20 -10.55 10.21
N LEU A 50 6.77 -9.29 10.39
CA LEU A 50 5.36 -8.96 10.61
C LEU A 50 4.66 -8.82 9.25
N VAL A 51 3.45 -9.35 9.16
CA VAL A 51 2.54 -9.16 8.02
C VAL A 51 1.34 -8.41 8.54
N THR A 52 1.16 -7.19 8.06
CA THR A 52 0.11 -6.27 8.53
C THR A 52 -0.69 -5.74 7.34
N PRO A 53 -1.89 -5.21 7.54
CA PRO A 53 -2.49 -4.28 6.58
C PRO A 53 -1.52 -3.14 6.28
N GLY A 54 -1.62 -2.56 5.09
CA GLY A 54 -0.87 -1.36 4.75
C GLY A 54 -1.20 -0.22 5.72
N PHE A 55 -0.22 0.63 6.01
CA PHE A 55 -0.43 1.77 6.90
C PHE A 55 -1.22 2.85 6.19
N ILE A 56 -2.00 3.60 6.97
CA ILE A 56 -2.75 4.78 6.53
C ILE A 56 -2.07 5.99 7.13
N ASP A 57 -1.56 6.88 6.28
CA ASP A 57 -1.05 8.17 6.72
C ASP A 57 -2.14 9.24 6.56
N ILE A 58 -2.54 9.83 7.68
CA ILE A 58 -3.62 10.83 7.72
C ILE A 58 -3.11 12.27 7.70
N HIS A 59 -1.82 12.49 7.52
CA HIS A 59 -1.23 13.83 7.44
C HIS A 59 0.06 13.78 6.61
N MET A 60 -0.08 14.05 5.32
CA MET A 60 1.05 14.10 4.41
C MET A 60 0.87 15.25 3.39
N HIS A 61 1.96 15.64 2.76
CA HIS A 61 1.97 16.58 1.64
C HIS A 61 2.26 15.82 0.35
N GLU A 62 1.53 16.15 -0.70
CA GLU A 62 1.54 15.46 -1.98
C GLU A 62 2.81 15.77 -2.78
N ASP A 63 3.16 14.87 -3.69
CA ASP A 63 4.17 15.15 -4.69
C ASP A 63 3.70 16.25 -5.65
N PRO A 64 4.57 17.21 -6.02
CA PRO A 64 4.20 18.27 -6.94
C PRO A 64 3.96 17.73 -8.36
N VAL A 65 3.27 18.54 -9.15
CA VAL A 65 3.11 18.31 -10.59
C VAL A 65 4.34 18.87 -11.32
N GLY A 66 4.94 18.07 -12.15
CA GLY A 66 6.09 18.45 -12.98
C GLY A 66 5.70 19.36 -14.15
N GLU A 67 6.70 19.86 -14.87
CA GLU A 67 6.50 20.72 -16.05
C GLU A 67 5.76 19.99 -17.20
N ASP A 68 5.78 18.65 -17.18
CA ASP A 68 5.05 17.81 -18.13
C ASP A 68 3.58 17.60 -17.77
N GLY A 69 3.10 18.24 -16.71
CA GLY A 69 1.72 18.12 -16.22
C GLY A 69 1.38 16.79 -15.56
N LYS A 70 2.39 16.04 -15.10
CA LYS A 70 2.21 14.79 -14.38
C LYS A 70 2.71 14.91 -12.95
N ILE A 71 2.13 14.12 -12.05
CA ILE A 71 2.65 14.01 -10.69
C ILE A 71 4.07 13.44 -10.74
N ILE A 72 5.01 14.08 -10.03
CA ILE A 72 6.39 13.59 -9.94
C ILE A 72 6.35 12.21 -9.26
N ASN A 73 6.95 11.22 -9.94
CA ASN A 73 6.95 9.84 -9.49
C ASN A 73 8.32 9.17 -9.72
N ASP A 74 9.38 9.89 -9.37
CA ASP A 74 10.74 9.33 -9.37
C ASP A 74 11.02 8.58 -8.05
N GLU A 75 12.20 8.00 -7.93
CA GLU A 75 12.59 7.22 -6.75
C GLU A 75 12.64 8.03 -5.43
N LYS A 76 12.63 9.36 -5.50
CA LYS A 76 12.65 10.28 -4.38
C LYS A 76 11.29 10.89 -4.09
N ALA A 77 10.31 10.61 -4.94
CA ALA A 77 8.94 11.08 -4.77
C ALA A 77 8.38 10.64 -3.40
N ILE A 78 7.56 11.50 -2.81
CA ILE A 78 6.96 11.27 -1.48
C ILE A 78 6.16 9.97 -1.50
N PHE A 79 5.31 9.78 -2.49
CA PHE A 79 4.51 8.55 -2.62
C PHE A 79 5.38 7.28 -2.74
N GLN A 80 6.50 7.35 -3.46
CA GLN A 80 7.45 6.24 -3.55
C GLN A 80 8.11 5.94 -2.20
N CYS A 81 8.46 6.97 -1.43
CA CYS A 81 9.00 6.82 -0.08
C CYS A 81 7.95 6.22 0.87
N MET A 82 6.72 6.71 0.81
CA MET A 82 5.59 6.20 1.60
C MET A 82 5.36 4.71 1.36
N LEU A 83 5.30 4.30 0.09
CA LEU A 83 5.13 2.89 -0.28
C LEU A 83 6.24 2.00 0.28
N ARG A 84 7.51 2.45 0.23
CA ARG A 84 8.65 1.72 0.81
C ARG A 84 8.59 1.60 2.33
N MET A 85 7.89 2.50 3.00
CA MET A 85 7.61 2.42 4.45
C MET A 85 6.38 1.59 4.79
N GLY A 86 5.68 1.05 3.79
CA GLY A 86 4.47 0.24 3.97
C GLY A 86 3.18 1.04 4.07
N VAL A 87 3.22 2.34 3.76
CA VAL A 87 2.01 3.15 3.63
C VAL A 87 1.34 2.83 2.29
N THR A 88 0.05 2.53 2.32
CA THR A 88 -0.75 2.15 1.14
C THR A 88 -1.99 3.01 0.95
N THR A 89 -2.22 3.93 1.87
CA THR A 89 -3.34 4.88 1.81
C THR A 89 -2.89 6.18 2.45
N VAL A 90 -3.16 7.30 1.80
CA VAL A 90 -2.79 8.62 2.29
C VAL A 90 -3.98 9.57 2.26
N LEU A 91 -4.01 10.49 3.21
CA LEU A 91 -4.90 11.65 3.19
C LEU A 91 -4.04 12.89 3.03
N GLY A 92 -4.05 13.45 1.82
CA GLY A 92 -3.36 14.68 1.48
C GLY A 92 -4.21 15.93 1.74
N GLY A 93 -3.72 17.09 1.27
CA GLY A 93 -4.41 18.37 1.39
C GLY A 93 -4.34 18.99 2.78
N GLN A 94 -3.45 18.53 3.63
CA GLN A 94 -3.31 19.03 4.99
C GLN A 94 -2.75 20.46 5.02
N CYS A 95 -3.05 21.18 6.11
CA CYS A 95 -2.56 22.54 6.38
C CYS A 95 -3.09 23.62 5.41
N GLY A 96 -3.92 23.30 4.42
CA GLY A 96 -4.39 24.23 3.40
C GLY A 96 -3.28 24.78 2.51
N ASP A 97 -2.16 24.06 2.41
CA ASP A 97 -0.94 24.46 1.70
C ASP A 97 -0.85 23.75 0.33
N ASN A 98 -1.98 23.58 -0.33
CA ASN A 98 -2.04 22.98 -1.65
C ASN A 98 -1.75 24.01 -2.73
N VAL A 99 -0.81 23.71 -3.60
CA VAL A 99 -0.50 24.53 -4.79
C VAL A 99 -1.58 24.34 -5.86
N TYR A 100 -2.30 23.20 -5.83
CA TYR A 100 -3.32 22.81 -6.80
C TYR A 100 -4.68 22.70 -6.13
N ASP A 101 -5.74 22.93 -6.91
CA ASP A 101 -7.08 22.57 -6.49
C ASP A 101 -7.13 21.07 -6.19
N PRO A 102 -7.69 20.64 -5.04
CA PRO A 102 -7.74 19.22 -4.69
C PRO A 102 -8.46 18.34 -5.71
N GLY A 103 -9.49 18.87 -6.39
CA GLY A 103 -10.21 18.17 -7.43
C GLY A 103 -9.32 17.92 -8.65
N ASP A 104 -8.64 18.96 -9.13
CA ASP A 104 -7.72 18.85 -10.27
C ASP A 104 -6.57 17.88 -9.97
N TYR A 105 -6.06 17.87 -8.72
CA TYR A 105 -5.01 16.92 -8.32
C TYR A 105 -5.52 15.47 -8.29
N LEU A 106 -6.72 15.23 -7.78
CA LEU A 106 -7.32 13.90 -7.78
C LEU A 106 -7.59 13.39 -9.19
N ASP A 107 -7.99 14.27 -10.11
CA ASP A 107 -8.15 13.91 -11.53
C ASP A 107 -6.83 13.48 -12.17
N LEU A 108 -5.70 14.10 -11.76
CA LEU A 108 -4.36 13.67 -12.18
C LEU A 108 -4.02 12.29 -11.60
N VAL A 109 -4.32 12.03 -10.33
CA VAL A 109 -4.11 10.73 -9.69
C VAL A 109 -4.93 9.65 -10.39
N GLU A 110 -6.19 9.92 -10.74
CA GLU A 110 -7.04 8.97 -11.45
C GLU A 110 -6.53 8.69 -12.87
N ARG A 111 -6.06 9.72 -13.57
CA ARG A 111 -5.57 9.60 -14.95
C ARG A 111 -4.23 8.86 -15.03
N ASP A 112 -3.26 9.22 -14.19
CA ASP A 112 -1.85 8.81 -14.31
C ASP A 112 -1.48 7.71 -13.29
N GLY A 113 -2.30 7.54 -12.27
CA GLY A 113 -2.04 6.65 -11.13
C GLY A 113 -1.09 7.29 -10.11
N ALA A 114 -1.15 6.75 -8.88
CA ALA A 114 -0.18 7.05 -7.83
C ALA A 114 0.29 5.74 -7.19
N PRO A 115 1.51 5.69 -6.59
CA PRO A 115 2.01 4.48 -5.94
C PRO A 115 1.23 4.07 -4.69
N VAL A 116 0.61 5.03 -4.00
CA VAL A 116 -0.21 4.84 -2.79
C VAL A 116 -1.57 5.46 -2.98
#